data_d0c414c5c66b9f7bd3fd2d9cc235cb84
#
_entry.id   d0c414c5c66b9f7bd3fd2d9cc235cb84
#
_cell.length_a   1.000
_cell.length_b   1.000
_cell.length_c   1.000
_cell.angle_alpha   90.00
_cell.angle_beta   90.00
_cell.angle_gamma   90.00
#
_symmetry.space_group_name_H-M   'P 1'
#
loop_
_entity.id
_entity.type
_entity.pdbx_description
1 polymer ?
#
loop_
_entity_poly.entity_id
_entity_poly.type
_entity_poly.pdbx_seq_one_letter_code
_entity_poly.pdbx_strand_id
1 'polypeptide(L)'
;MAIPIDVQALRHGLLDLHKALMDAQRVAYERTHGRISTSNEFLGLVLEHPEFAWLRELSALIARLDEWMEEGEEASQDELRAMLDALRGLMAPEGRNAIFSAAYWKIVNDFPEALIAHVKLLRLIEAARPTT
;
A
#
# COMPACT_ATOMS: atom_id res chain seq x y z
N MET A 1 -24.38 12.56 4.01
CA MET A 1 -23.70 12.31 5.29
C MET A 1 -22.45 11.48 5.05
N ALA A 2 -21.31 11.93 5.56
CA ALA A 2 -20.04 11.18 5.40
C ALA A 2 -20.00 10.03 6.41
N ILE A 3 -19.62 8.83 5.95
CA ILE A 3 -19.36 7.70 6.84
C ILE A 3 -18.02 7.96 7.52
N PRO A 4 -17.93 7.85 8.87
CA PRO A 4 -16.67 8.00 9.57
C PRO A 4 -15.65 7.00 9.07
N ILE A 5 -14.41 7.43 8.92
CA ILE A 5 -13.31 6.57 8.48
C ILE A 5 -12.83 5.77 9.69
N ASP A 6 -12.85 4.46 9.57
CA ASP A 6 -12.28 3.56 10.57
C ASP A 6 -10.77 3.44 10.36
N VAL A 7 -10.02 4.15 11.18
CA VAL A 7 -8.56 4.23 11.09
C VAL A 7 -7.91 2.85 11.30
N GLN A 8 -8.43 2.06 12.22
CA GLN A 8 -7.90 0.71 12.48
C GLN A 8 -8.09 -0.20 11.26
N ALA A 9 -9.29 -0.17 10.66
CA ALA A 9 -9.57 -0.96 9.47
C ALA A 9 -8.71 -0.51 8.29
N LEU A 10 -8.52 0.79 8.13
CA LEU A 10 -7.64 1.36 7.09
C LEU A 10 -6.21 0.89 7.27
N ARG A 11 -5.69 0.96 8.50
CA ARG A 11 -4.34 0.51 8.82
C ARG A 11 -4.16 -0.97 8.51
N HIS A 12 -5.12 -1.80 8.93
CA HIS A 12 -5.10 -3.24 8.64
C HIS A 12 -5.07 -3.53 7.13
N GLY A 13 -5.93 -2.85 6.39
CA GLY A 13 -5.99 -3.02 4.94
C GLY A 13 -4.70 -2.60 4.24
N LEU A 14 -4.10 -1.50 4.69
CA LEU A 14 -2.81 -1.03 4.16
C LEU A 14 -1.68 -2.00 4.46
N LEU A 15 -1.62 -2.53 5.69
CA LEU A 15 -0.59 -3.50 6.08
C LEU A 15 -0.74 -4.81 5.30
N ASP A 16 -1.96 -5.29 5.11
CA ASP A 16 -2.22 -6.49 4.32
C ASP A 16 -1.80 -6.31 2.87
N LEU A 17 -2.14 -5.17 2.28
CA LEU A 17 -1.74 -4.86 0.91
C LEU A 17 -0.22 -4.77 0.80
N HIS A 18 0.42 -4.04 1.70
CA HIS A 18 1.87 -3.87 1.70
C HIS A 18 2.59 -5.22 1.80
N LYS A 19 2.13 -6.08 2.71
CA LYS A 19 2.69 -7.42 2.86
C LYS A 19 2.51 -8.26 1.60
N ALA A 20 1.33 -8.25 1.01
CA ALA A 20 1.06 -9.00 -0.21
C ALA A 20 1.92 -8.51 -1.38
N LEU A 21 2.12 -7.20 -1.50
CA LEU A 21 2.97 -6.61 -2.53
C LEU A 21 4.45 -6.96 -2.31
N MET A 22 4.92 -6.90 -1.07
CA MET A 22 6.29 -7.27 -0.71
C MET A 22 6.57 -8.73 -1.03
N ASP A 23 5.68 -9.62 -0.61
CA ASP A 23 5.83 -11.06 -0.86
C ASP A 23 5.82 -11.36 -2.37
N ALA A 24 4.95 -10.69 -3.11
CA ALA A 24 4.87 -10.84 -4.56
C ALA A 24 6.11 -10.30 -5.27
N GLN A 25 6.60 -9.14 -4.85
CA GLN A 25 7.81 -8.55 -5.42
C GLN A 25 9.03 -9.43 -5.13
N ARG A 26 9.08 -10.05 -3.96
CA ARG A 26 10.12 -11.02 -3.63
C ARG A 26 10.13 -12.19 -4.61
N VAL A 27 8.97 -12.77 -4.87
CA VAL A 27 8.83 -13.87 -5.83
C VAL A 27 9.27 -13.44 -7.24
N ALA A 28 8.82 -12.26 -7.67
CA ALA A 28 9.19 -11.71 -8.97
C ALA A 28 10.70 -11.49 -9.09
N TYR A 29 11.32 -10.97 -8.05
CA TYR A 29 12.78 -10.78 -7.99
C TYR A 29 13.51 -12.12 -8.10
N GLU A 30 13.08 -13.14 -7.33
CA GLU A 30 13.71 -14.45 -7.31
C GLU A 30 13.63 -15.17 -8.66
N ARG A 31 12.61 -14.89 -9.46
CA ARG A 31 12.49 -15.46 -10.81
C ARG A 31 13.60 -15.02 -11.76
N THR A 32 14.13 -13.82 -11.56
CA THR A 32 15.14 -13.23 -12.45
C THR A 32 16.54 -13.21 -11.85
N HIS A 33 16.66 -13.16 -10.52
CA HIS A 33 17.95 -12.99 -9.82
C HIS A 33 18.35 -14.17 -8.97
N GLY A 34 17.48 -15.18 -8.83
CA GLY A 34 17.72 -16.31 -7.97
C GLY A 34 17.20 -16.11 -6.56
N ARG A 35 17.27 -17.18 -5.78
CA ARG A 35 16.65 -17.27 -4.46
C ARG A 35 17.32 -16.34 -3.44
N ILE A 36 16.49 -15.62 -2.67
CA ILE A 36 16.93 -14.86 -1.51
C ILE A 36 17.10 -15.83 -0.34
N SER A 37 18.32 -15.92 0.22
CA SER A 37 18.67 -16.96 1.18
C SER A 37 18.44 -16.58 2.63
N THR A 38 18.50 -15.29 2.98
CA THR A 38 18.42 -14.82 4.37
C THR A 38 17.51 -13.62 4.51
N SER A 39 17.02 -13.39 5.74
CA SER A 39 16.23 -12.21 6.07
C SER A 39 17.04 -10.92 5.93
N ASN A 40 18.33 -10.95 6.26
CA ASN A 40 19.20 -9.78 6.12
C ASN A 40 19.41 -9.40 4.66
N GLU A 41 19.59 -10.39 3.80
CA GLU A 41 19.68 -10.17 2.35
C GLU A 41 18.39 -9.53 1.82
N PHE A 42 17.24 -10.06 2.22
CA PHE A 42 15.95 -9.51 1.82
C PHE A 42 15.78 -8.07 2.29
N LEU A 43 16.12 -7.79 3.55
CA LEU A 43 16.05 -6.43 4.10
C LEU A 43 16.91 -5.46 3.31
N GLY A 44 18.12 -5.86 2.97
CA GLY A 44 19.03 -5.05 2.14
C GLY A 44 18.44 -4.73 0.78
N LEU A 45 17.80 -5.70 0.14
CA LEU A 45 17.12 -5.49 -1.14
C LEU A 45 15.94 -4.52 -1.02
N VAL A 46 15.12 -4.69 -0.01
CA VAL A 46 13.97 -3.80 0.24
C VAL A 46 14.43 -2.36 0.44
N LEU A 47 15.53 -2.16 1.15
CA LEU A 47 16.04 -0.82 1.45
C LEU A 47 16.77 -0.16 0.27
N GLU A 48 17.43 -0.93 -0.57
CA GLU A 48 18.38 -0.38 -1.55
C GLU A 48 18.11 -0.75 -3.01
N HIS A 49 17.44 -1.87 -3.29
CA HIS A 49 17.28 -2.34 -4.66
C HIS A 49 16.15 -1.63 -5.40
N PRO A 50 16.38 -1.20 -6.65
CA PRO A 50 15.37 -0.49 -7.45
C PRO A 50 14.04 -1.23 -7.61
N GLU A 51 14.05 -2.56 -7.69
CA GLU A 51 12.82 -3.34 -7.84
C GLU A 51 11.87 -3.24 -6.65
N PHE A 52 12.38 -2.86 -5.47
CA PHE A 52 11.58 -2.66 -4.26
C PHE A 52 11.30 -1.20 -3.96
N ALA A 53 11.95 -0.28 -4.67
CA ALA A 53 11.89 1.16 -4.35
C ALA A 53 10.47 1.74 -4.47
N TRP A 54 9.66 1.25 -5.40
CA TRP A 54 8.31 1.75 -5.60
C TRP A 54 7.38 1.53 -4.39
N LEU A 55 7.67 0.53 -3.57
CA LEU A 55 6.89 0.22 -2.36
C LEU A 55 7.02 1.30 -1.28
N ARG A 56 8.02 2.16 -1.36
CA ARG A 56 8.24 3.24 -0.37
C ARG A 56 7.09 4.23 -0.31
N GLU A 57 6.42 4.48 -1.43
CA GLU A 57 5.25 5.38 -1.46
C GLU A 57 4.15 4.86 -0.52
N LEU A 58 3.89 3.57 -0.55
CA LEU A 58 2.90 2.95 0.31
C LEU A 58 3.39 2.89 1.76
N SER A 59 4.66 2.55 1.97
CA SER A 59 5.27 2.52 3.31
C SER A 59 5.20 3.89 4.00
N ALA A 60 5.38 4.96 3.25
CA ALA A 60 5.29 6.33 3.78
C ALA A 60 3.88 6.65 4.29
N LEU A 61 2.84 6.20 3.58
CA LEU A 61 1.46 6.38 4.03
C LEU A 61 1.16 5.61 5.31
N ILE A 62 1.68 4.39 5.40
CA ILE A 62 1.54 3.58 6.61
C ILE A 62 2.24 4.24 7.80
N ALA A 63 3.45 4.75 7.60
CA ALA A 63 4.22 5.43 8.63
C ALA A 63 3.48 6.66 9.16
N ARG A 64 2.87 7.45 8.27
CA ARG A 64 2.08 8.62 8.66
C ARG A 64 0.87 8.22 9.50
N LEU A 65 0.20 7.15 9.12
CA LEU A 65 -0.95 6.64 9.86
C LEU A 65 -0.54 6.16 11.25
N ASP A 66 0.59 5.46 11.35
CA ASP A 66 1.15 5.00 12.62
C ASP A 66 1.51 6.17 13.54
N GLU A 67 2.09 7.24 13.00
CA GLU A 67 2.40 8.45 13.78
C GLU A 67 1.14 9.05 14.39
N TRP A 68 0.07 9.17 13.63
CA TRP A 68 -1.20 9.69 14.15
C TRP A 68 -1.73 8.84 15.29
N MET A 69 -1.59 7.52 15.20
CA MET A 69 -2.08 6.60 16.23
C MET A 69 -1.22 6.62 17.49
N GLU A 70 0.10 6.74 17.34
CA GLU A 70 1.04 6.77 18.48
C GLU A 70 0.98 8.06 19.28
N GLU A 71 0.79 9.19 18.61
CA GLU A 71 0.74 10.50 19.26
C GLU A 71 -0.56 10.73 20.02
N GLY A 72 -1.53 9.80 19.88
CA GLY A 72 -2.84 9.95 20.51
C GLY A 72 -3.64 11.12 19.94
N GLU A 73 -3.12 11.78 18.92
CA GLU A 73 -3.84 12.80 18.20
C GLU A 73 -4.78 12.12 17.21
N GLU A 74 -6.06 12.36 17.36
CA GLU A 74 -6.99 11.94 16.34
C GLU A 74 -6.72 12.76 15.09
N ALA A 75 -6.27 12.08 14.03
CA ALA A 75 -6.21 12.72 12.73
C ALA A 75 -7.60 13.27 12.40
N SER A 76 -7.67 14.51 11.94
CA SER A 76 -8.94 15.08 11.52
C SER A 76 -9.54 14.26 10.38
N GLN A 77 -10.86 14.28 10.24
CA GLN A 77 -11.52 13.60 9.10
C GLN A 77 -11.01 14.14 7.77
N ASP A 78 -10.67 15.43 7.72
CA ASP A 78 -10.11 16.05 6.52
C ASP A 78 -8.73 15.50 6.17
N GLU A 79 -7.87 15.28 7.17
CA GLU A 79 -6.56 14.66 6.97
C GLU A 79 -6.68 13.21 6.49
N LEU A 80 -7.61 12.45 7.08
CA LEU A 80 -7.88 11.08 6.67
C LEU A 80 -8.44 11.01 5.24
N ARG A 81 -9.31 11.93 4.87
CA ARG A 81 -9.82 12.02 3.49
C ARG A 81 -8.71 12.35 2.50
N ALA A 82 -7.81 13.27 2.86
CA ALA A 82 -6.66 13.59 2.03
C ALA A 82 -5.78 12.36 1.82
N MET A 83 -5.56 11.58 2.87
CA MET A 83 -4.82 10.32 2.77
C MET A 83 -5.53 9.31 1.87
N LEU A 84 -6.85 9.15 2.00
CA LEU A 84 -7.64 8.26 1.15
C LEU A 84 -7.59 8.68 -0.32
N ASP A 85 -7.64 9.98 -0.59
CA ASP A 85 -7.53 10.50 -1.94
C ASP A 85 -6.14 10.24 -2.54
N ALA A 86 -5.10 10.44 -1.73
CA ALA A 86 -3.73 10.13 -2.13
C ALA A 86 -3.57 8.64 -2.44
N LEU A 87 -4.13 7.79 -1.58
CA LEU A 87 -4.08 6.34 -1.75
C LEU A 87 -4.84 5.89 -2.99
N ARG A 88 -6.03 6.44 -3.22
CA ARG A 88 -6.82 6.16 -4.41
C ARG A 88 -6.09 6.56 -5.69
N GLY A 89 -5.47 7.73 -5.68
CA GLY A 89 -4.67 8.21 -6.80
C GLY A 89 -3.46 7.31 -7.08
N LEU A 90 -2.85 6.78 -6.01
CA LEU A 90 -1.73 5.87 -6.11
C LEU A 90 -2.15 4.51 -6.68
N MET A 91 -3.30 4.00 -6.28
CA MET A 91 -3.83 2.70 -6.68
C MET A 91 -4.51 2.70 -8.05
N ALA A 92 -4.76 3.85 -8.65
CA ALA A 92 -5.44 3.94 -9.94
C ALA A 92 -4.55 3.40 -11.08
N PRO A 93 -5.14 2.78 -12.12
CA PRO A 93 -4.35 2.24 -13.25
C PRO A 93 -3.48 3.27 -13.95
N GLU A 94 -3.95 4.51 -14.03
CA GLU A 94 -3.21 5.64 -14.58
C GLU A 94 -3.04 6.70 -13.49
N GLY A 95 -2.37 6.27 -12.39
CA GLY A 95 -2.20 7.10 -11.22
C GLY A 95 -1.22 8.25 -11.43
N ARG A 96 -1.20 9.16 -10.44
CA ARG A 96 -0.32 10.34 -10.44
C ARG A 96 1.15 9.99 -10.45
N ASN A 97 1.50 8.83 -9.90
CA ASN A 97 2.88 8.33 -9.90
C ASN A 97 2.98 7.19 -10.91
N ALA A 98 3.50 7.50 -12.10
CA ALA A 98 3.59 6.54 -13.20
C ALA A 98 4.48 5.35 -12.88
N ILE A 99 5.55 5.56 -12.13
CA ILE A 99 6.48 4.49 -11.72
C ILE A 99 5.76 3.53 -10.79
N PHE A 100 5.06 4.06 -9.78
CA PHE A 100 4.28 3.24 -8.87
C PHE A 100 3.18 2.48 -9.60
N SER A 101 2.39 3.17 -10.44
CA SER A 101 1.27 2.56 -11.16
C SER A 101 1.72 1.38 -12.02
N ALA A 102 2.81 1.53 -12.75
CA ALA A 102 3.33 0.47 -13.62
C ALA A 102 3.74 -0.76 -12.80
N ALA A 103 4.49 -0.56 -11.73
CA ALA A 103 4.94 -1.66 -10.86
C ALA A 103 3.78 -2.32 -10.13
N TYR A 104 2.89 -1.50 -9.56
CA TYR A 104 1.73 -1.93 -8.79
C TYR A 104 0.81 -2.83 -9.62
N TRP A 105 0.39 -2.37 -10.79
CA TRP A 105 -0.55 -3.12 -11.62
C TRP A 105 0.05 -4.36 -12.23
N LYS A 106 1.36 -4.37 -12.50
CA LYS A 106 2.05 -5.59 -12.92
C LYS A 106 1.97 -6.65 -11.82
N ILE A 107 2.25 -6.28 -10.58
CA ILE A 107 2.20 -7.20 -9.44
C ILE A 107 0.76 -7.64 -9.16
N VAL A 108 -0.19 -6.72 -9.13
CA VAL A 108 -1.60 -7.03 -8.86
C VAL A 108 -2.16 -7.99 -9.92
N ASN A 109 -1.80 -7.81 -11.18
CA ASN A 109 -2.27 -8.69 -12.25
C ASN A 109 -1.62 -10.09 -12.22
N ASP A 110 -0.37 -10.18 -11.77
CA ASP A 110 0.38 -11.44 -11.79
C ASP A 110 0.20 -12.29 -10.52
N PHE A 111 -0.23 -11.66 -9.40
CA PHE A 111 -0.31 -12.34 -8.10
C PHE A 111 -1.71 -12.20 -7.50
N PRO A 112 -2.47 -13.32 -7.43
CA PRO A 112 -3.85 -13.29 -6.91
C PRO A 112 -3.99 -12.74 -5.50
N GLU A 113 -3.02 -13.00 -4.62
CA GLU A 113 -3.05 -12.51 -3.23
C GLU A 113 -2.96 -10.98 -3.17
N ALA A 114 -2.15 -10.40 -4.05
CA ALA A 114 -2.07 -8.93 -4.18
C ALA A 114 -3.37 -8.35 -4.71
N LEU A 115 -3.99 -9.00 -5.68
CA LEU A 115 -5.28 -8.57 -6.20
C LEU A 115 -6.37 -8.61 -5.13
N ILE A 116 -6.42 -9.67 -4.32
CA ILE A 116 -7.38 -9.80 -3.23
C ILE A 116 -7.21 -8.67 -2.22
N ALA A 117 -5.97 -8.39 -1.80
CA ALA A 117 -5.67 -7.31 -0.87
C ALA A 117 -6.03 -5.94 -1.45
N HIS A 118 -5.78 -5.73 -2.75
CA HIS A 118 -6.17 -4.53 -3.48
C HIS A 118 -7.69 -4.32 -3.44
N VAL A 119 -8.47 -5.35 -3.77
CA VAL A 119 -9.93 -5.26 -3.80
C VAL A 119 -10.49 -4.98 -2.42
N LYS A 120 -9.97 -5.64 -1.38
CA LYS A 120 -10.42 -5.41 0.00
C LYS A 120 -10.17 -3.98 0.46
N LEU A 121 -8.99 -3.45 0.18
CA LEU A 121 -8.66 -2.06 0.55
C LEU A 121 -9.51 -1.08 -0.24
N LEU A 122 -9.68 -1.31 -1.54
CA LEU A 122 -10.51 -0.44 -2.38
C LEU A 122 -11.95 -0.36 -1.88
N ARG A 123 -12.54 -1.47 -1.45
CA ARG A 123 -13.87 -1.49 -0.85
C ARG A 123 -13.95 -0.66 0.42
N LEU A 124 -12.91 -0.73 1.26
CA LEU A 124 -12.81 0.11 2.47
C LEU A 124 -12.79 1.59 2.12
N ILE A 125 -12.00 1.97 1.13
CA ILE A 125 -11.87 3.35 0.67
C ILE A 125 -13.20 3.84 0.10
N GLU A 126 -13.87 3.04 -0.72
CA GLU A 126 -15.15 3.40 -1.32
C GLU A 126 -16.26 3.53 -0.27
N ALA A 127 -16.27 2.66 0.75
CA ALA A 127 -17.24 2.72 1.85
C ALA A 127 -17.07 3.99 2.68
N ALA A 128 -15.87 4.53 2.78
CA ALA A 128 -15.57 5.75 3.53
C ALA A 128 -15.80 7.04 2.73
N ARG A 129 -16.20 6.92 1.47
CA ARG A 129 -16.47 8.08 0.62
C ARG A 129 -17.69 8.84 1.10
N PRO A 130 -17.62 10.20 1.15
CA PRO A 130 -18.82 10.96 1.41
C PRO A 130 -19.82 10.76 0.27
N THR A 131 -21.06 10.43 0.64
CA THR A 131 -22.16 10.42 -0.31
C THR A 131 -22.60 11.85 -0.55
N THR A 132 -22.40 12.33 -1.73
CA THR A 132 -22.97 13.60 -2.15
C THR A 132 -24.36 13.39 -2.71
#